data_825c7a2d792eea3c5f2d1ad052571504
#
_entry.id   825c7a2d792eea3c5f2d1ad052571504
#
_cell.length_a   1.000
_cell.length_b   1.000
_cell.length_c   1.000
_cell.angle_alpha   90.00
_cell.angle_beta   90.00
_cell.angle_gamma   90.00
#
_symmetry.space_group_name_H-M   'P 1'
#
loop_
_entity.id
_entity.type
_entity.pdbx_description
1 polymer ?
#
loop_
_entity_poly.entity_id
_entity_poly.type
_entity_poly.pdbx_seq_one_letter_code
_entity_poly.pdbx_strand_id
1 'polypeptide(L)'
;MKSRIAVNALNYAAARRGDVAGCVLHTDRGSQSRSRKHVRALGRHSMVGSMGRVGAAGDNAATDSFFSLLQKNVLDRQIWATHEHLRIAIVTRIEQTYHRRQRQAALGRWTPIEFETIMTTPATKAA
;
A
#
# COMPACT_ATOMS: atom_id res chain seq x y z
N MET A 1 -6.99 4.75 17.77
CA MET A 1 -5.80 4.04 17.24
C MET A 1 -4.57 4.94 17.41
N LYS A 2 -3.47 4.36 17.84
CA LYS A 2 -2.26 5.15 18.13
C LYS A 2 -1.44 5.36 16.84
N SER A 3 -0.89 6.55 16.66
CA SER A 3 -0.02 6.90 15.50
C SER A 3 1.15 5.92 15.28
N ARG A 4 1.55 5.19 16.32
CA ARG A 4 2.59 4.16 16.25
C ARG A 4 2.28 3.08 15.20
N ILE A 5 1.01 2.70 15.04
CA ILE A 5 0.63 1.68 14.05
C ILE A 5 0.89 2.17 12.63
N ALA A 6 0.50 3.41 12.33
CA ALA A 6 0.76 4.01 11.02
C ALA A 6 2.27 4.16 10.74
N VAL A 7 3.05 4.57 11.75
CA VAL A 7 4.51 4.68 11.62
C VAL A 7 5.15 3.30 11.39
N ASN A 8 4.74 2.28 12.13
CA ASN A 8 5.25 0.92 11.95
C ASN A 8 4.92 0.39 10.54
N ALA A 9 3.70 0.58 10.08
CA ALA A 9 3.29 0.17 8.74
C ALA A 9 4.15 0.84 7.66
N LEU A 10 4.40 2.14 7.80
CA LEU A 10 5.27 2.89 6.89
C LEU A 10 6.70 2.35 6.91
N ASN A 11 7.26 2.12 8.10
CA ASN A 11 8.62 1.59 8.24
C ASN A 11 8.77 0.19 7.62
N TYR A 12 7.80 -0.69 7.83
CA TYR A 12 7.80 -2.02 7.21
C TYR A 12 7.69 -1.94 5.68
N ALA A 13 6.83 -1.09 5.17
CA ALA A 13 6.67 -0.90 3.72
C ALA A 13 7.97 -0.36 3.09
N ALA A 14 8.59 0.63 3.72
CA ALA A 14 9.87 1.18 3.26
C ALA A 14 10.99 0.13 3.28
N ALA A 15 11.09 -0.66 4.34
CA ALA A 15 12.09 -1.72 4.45
C ALA A 15 11.92 -2.80 3.36
N ARG A 16 10.69 -3.16 3.04
CA ARG A 16 10.42 -4.17 2.00
C ARG A 16 10.68 -3.66 0.59
N ARG A 17 10.39 -2.39 0.34
CA ARG A 17 10.56 -1.81 -0.99
C ARG A 17 12.02 -1.46 -1.30
N GLY A 18 12.80 -1.15 -0.29
CA GLY A 18 14.18 -0.69 -0.43
C GLY A 18 14.26 0.81 -0.65
N ASP A 19 14.51 1.29 -1.87
CA ASP A 19 14.55 2.71 -2.15
C ASP A 19 13.14 3.29 -2.30
N VAL A 20 12.77 4.16 -1.37
CA VAL A 20 11.47 4.84 -1.35
C VAL A 20 11.60 6.37 -1.42
N ALA A 21 12.82 6.88 -1.60
CA ALA A 21 13.04 8.32 -1.72
C ALA A 21 12.25 8.90 -2.90
N GLY A 22 11.53 9.99 -2.65
CA GLY A 22 10.68 10.63 -3.65
C GLY A 22 9.31 9.97 -3.87
N CYS A 23 9.05 8.81 -3.26
CA CYS A 23 7.72 8.19 -3.34
C CYS A 23 6.67 9.05 -2.64
N VAL A 24 5.46 9.06 -3.18
CA VAL A 24 4.31 9.74 -2.60
C VAL A 24 3.48 8.73 -1.82
N LEU A 25 3.28 8.98 -0.53
CA LEU A 25 2.38 8.19 0.31
C LEU A 25 1.01 8.87 0.36
N HIS A 26 0.02 8.22 -0.21
CA HIS A 26 -1.37 8.68 -0.14
C HIS A 26 -2.04 8.14 1.13
N THR A 27 -2.62 9.04 1.92
CA THR A 27 -3.35 8.68 3.14
C THR A 27 -4.66 9.45 3.20
N ASP A 28 -5.56 8.98 4.05
CA ASP A 28 -6.71 9.76 4.45
C ASP A 28 -6.29 10.93 5.37
N ARG A 29 -7.25 11.76 5.77
CA ARG A 29 -7.02 12.86 6.71
C ARG A 29 -7.15 12.45 8.17
N GLY A 30 -7.01 11.17 8.47
CA GLY A 30 -7.07 10.65 9.83
C GLY A 30 -6.01 11.26 10.75
N SER A 31 -6.32 11.30 12.04
CA SER A 31 -5.41 11.88 13.05
C SER A 31 -4.03 11.22 13.08
N GLN A 32 -3.95 9.94 12.75
CA GLN A 32 -2.69 9.18 12.71
C GLN A 32 -1.76 9.65 11.61
N SER A 33 -2.30 9.87 10.41
CA SER A 33 -1.55 10.34 9.24
C SER A 33 -1.07 11.78 9.40
N ARG A 34 -1.78 12.56 10.23
CA ARG A 34 -1.44 13.96 10.54
C ARG A 34 -0.53 14.09 11.77
N SER A 35 -0.24 13.01 12.46
CA SER A 35 0.59 13.05 13.65
C SER A 35 2.03 13.48 13.35
N ARG A 36 2.66 14.21 14.29
CA ARG A 36 4.06 14.61 14.16
C ARG A 36 5.00 13.42 13.97
N LYS A 37 4.69 12.28 14.60
CA LYS A 37 5.47 11.04 14.46
C LYS A 37 5.43 10.49 13.05
N HIS A 38 4.26 10.50 12.43
CA HIS A 38 4.08 10.03 11.06
C HIS A 38 4.78 10.96 10.05
N VAL A 39 4.61 12.27 10.21
CA VAL A 39 5.28 13.27 9.36
C VAL A 39 6.81 13.15 9.46
N ARG A 40 7.35 12.97 10.66
CA ARG A 40 8.79 12.74 10.85
C ARG A 40 9.26 11.44 10.20
N ALA A 41 8.46 10.38 10.27
CA ALA A 41 8.79 9.11 9.61
C ALA A 41 8.84 9.25 8.09
N LEU A 42 7.90 9.99 7.49
CA LEU A 42 7.96 10.32 6.07
C LEU A 42 9.27 11.04 5.72
N GLY A 43 9.64 12.06 6.52
CA GLY A 43 10.89 12.80 6.32
C GLY A 43 12.14 11.92 6.40
N ARG A 44 12.19 10.98 7.37
CA ARG A 44 13.31 10.03 7.49
C ARG A 44 13.48 9.15 6.25
N HIS A 45 12.39 8.80 5.59
CA HIS A 45 12.41 8.00 4.36
C HIS A 45 12.49 8.85 3.08
N SER A 46 12.58 10.16 3.21
CA SER A 46 12.56 11.10 2.06
C SER A 46 11.32 10.93 1.17
N MET A 47 10.21 10.59 1.78
CA MET A 47 8.91 10.44 1.12
C MET A 47 8.08 11.72 1.22
N VAL A 48 7.15 11.87 0.30
CA VAL A 48 6.18 12.98 0.27
C VAL A 48 4.82 12.45 0.69
N GLY A 49 4.18 13.13 1.64
CA GLY A 49 2.81 12.81 2.05
C GLY A 49 1.79 13.51 1.15
N SER A 50 0.73 12.80 0.79
CA SER A 50 -0.43 13.36 0.10
C SER A 50 -1.69 12.91 0.83
N MET A 51 -2.51 13.86 1.25
CA MET A 51 -3.83 13.60 1.83
C MET A 51 -4.89 14.01 0.83
N GLY A 52 -5.89 13.16 0.60
CA GLY A 52 -7.01 13.45 -0.28
C GLY A 52 -7.68 14.79 0.03
N ARG A 53 -8.39 15.35 -0.92
CA ARG A 53 -9.15 16.60 -0.72
C ARG A 53 -10.26 16.39 0.30
N VAL A 54 -10.60 17.45 1.04
CA VAL A 54 -11.75 17.42 1.94
C VAL A 54 -13.02 17.16 1.13
N GLY A 55 -13.76 16.11 1.51
CA GLY A 55 -14.99 15.72 0.84
C GLY A 55 -14.83 14.99 -0.50
N ALA A 56 -13.61 14.68 -0.93
CA ALA A 56 -13.36 13.92 -2.15
C ALA A 56 -13.16 12.42 -1.83
N ALA A 57 -14.25 11.69 -1.75
CA ALA A 57 -14.22 10.25 -1.46
C ALA A 57 -13.43 9.45 -2.50
N GLY A 58 -13.36 9.93 -3.74
CA GLY A 58 -12.64 9.27 -4.83
C GLY A 58 -11.12 9.23 -4.68
N ASP A 59 -10.55 10.10 -3.85
CA ASP A 59 -9.08 10.16 -3.67
C ASP A 59 -8.52 8.90 -3.00
N ASN A 60 -9.34 8.13 -2.28
CA ASN A 60 -8.95 6.86 -1.65
C ASN A 60 -9.67 5.64 -2.25
N ALA A 61 -10.31 5.79 -3.41
CA ALA A 61 -11.13 4.73 -4.02
C ALA A 61 -10.34 3.44 -4.26
N ALA A 62 -9.08 3.53 -4.64
CA ALA A 62 -8.22 2.36 -4.85
C ALA A 62 -7.98 1.59 -3.55
N THR A 63 -7.74 2.29 -2.45
CA THR A 63 -7.57 1.69 -1.11
C THR A 63 -8.87 1.06 -0.63
N ASP A 64 -9.99 1.75 -0.78
CA ASP A 64 -11.30 1.24 -0.40
C ASP A 64 -11.68 -0.02 -1.19
N SER A 65 -11.39 -0.02 -2.49
CA SER A 65 -11.59 -1.19 -3.35
C SER A 65 -10.73 -2.37 -2.90
N PHE A 66 -9.46 -2.12 -2.58
CA PHE A 66 -8.57 -3.16 -2.05
C PHE A 66 -9.13 -3.79 -0.77
N PHE A 67 -9.53 -2.97 0.20
CA PHE A 67 -10.08 -3.48 1.46
C PHE A 67 -11.41 -4.21 1.27
N SER A 68 -12.27 -3.75 0.38
CA SER A 68 -13.52 -4.46 0.07
C SER A 68 -13.27 -5.85 -0.50
N LEU A 69 -12.32 -5.98 -1.40
CA LEU A 69 -11.92 -7.27 -1.97
C LEU A 69 -11.26 -8.17 -0.94
N LEU A 70 -10.41 -7.63 -0.08
CA LEU A 70 -9.79 -8.35 1.03
C LEU A 70 -10.86 -8.89 1.99
N GLN A 71 -11.83 -8.05 2.35
CA GLN A 71 -12.94 -8.44 3.21
C GLN A 71 -13.70 -9.63 2.62
N LYS A 72 -14.17 -9.51 1.38
CA LYS A 72 -14.96 -10.55 0.71
C LYS A 72 -14.20 -11.84 0.46
N ASN A 73 -12.93 -11.73 0.06
CA ASN A 73 -12.17 -12.88 -0.43
C ASN A 73 -11.32 -13.56 0.63
N VAL A 74 -11.09 -12.93 1.76
CA VAL A 74 -10.27 -13.46 2.84
C VAL A 74 -11.02 -13.43 4.16
N LEU A 75 -11.35 -12.23 4.66
CA LEU A 75 -11.81 -12.06 6.04
C LEU A 75 -13.14 -12.74 6.31
N ASP A 76 -14.11 -12.64 5.38
CA ASP A 76 -15.45 -13.20 5.52
C ASP A 76 -15.55 -14.69 5.16
N ARG A 77 -14.44 -15.31 4.75
CA ARG A 77 -14.46 -16.71 4.27
C ARG A 77 -14.46 -17.73 5.39
N GLN A 78 -13.96 -17.38 6.56
CA GLN A 78 -13.88 -18.30 7.70
C GLN A 78 -13.71 -17.55 9.02
N ILE A 79 -13.86 -18.30 10.12
CA ILE A 79 -13.52 -17.81 11.46
C ILE A 79 -12.02 -18.00 11.67
N TRP A 80 -11.36 -16.97 12.16
CA TRP A 80 -9.91 -16.97 12.36
C TRP A 80 -9.57 -17.38 13.79
N ALA A 81 -8.84 -18.47 13.93
CA ALA A 81 -8.51 -19.02 15.24
C ALA A 81 -7.48 -18.15 15.99
N THR A 82 -6.53 -17.55 15.28
CA THR A 82 -5.46 -16.72 15.85
C THR A 82 -5.16 -15.52 14.95
N HIS A 83 -4.57 -14.47 15.53
CA HIS A 83 -4.07 -13.32 14.77
C HIS A 83 -2.99 -13.73 13.76
N GLU A 84 -2.14 -14.70 14.12
CA GLU A 84 -1.09 -15.18 13.22
C GLU A 84 -1.67 -15.90 12.00
N HIS A 85 -2.68 -16.73 12.19
CA HIS A 85 -3.38 -17.39 11.09
C HIS A 85 -3.99 -16.36 10.13
N LEU A 86 -4.67 -15.33 10.66
CA LEU A 86 -5.22 -14.24 9.86
C LEU A 86 -4.10 -13.47 9.15
N ARG A 87 -3.02 -13.14 9.83
CA ARG A 87 -1.88 -12.42 9.25
C ARG A 87 -1.29 -13.17 8.05
N ILE A 88 -1.07 -14.47 8.19
CA ILE A 88 -0.53 -15.31 7.11
C ILE A 88 -1.47 -15.29 5.90
N ALA A 89 -2.78 -15.41 6.11
CA ALA A 89 -3.75 -15.39 5.03
C ALA A 89 -3.76 -14.04 4.29
N ILE A 90 -3.70 -12.92 5.03
CA ILE A 90 -3.66 -11.58 4.44
C ILE A 90 -2.38 -11.40 3.62
N VAL A 91 -1.22 -11.72 4.19
CA VAL A 91 0.08 -11.59 3.51
C VAL A 91 0.11 -12.46 2.25
N THR A 92 -0.35 -13.70 2.33
CA THR A 92 -0.44 -14.61 1.18
C THR A 92 -1.32 -14.02 0.08
N ARG A 93 -2.48 -13.47 0.43
CA ARG A 93 -3.38 -12.82 -0.53
C ARG A 93 -2.73 -11.63 -1.22
N ILE A 94 -2.04 -10.79 -0.47
CA ILE A 94 -1.35 -9.63 -1.02
C ILE A 94 -0.22 -10.06 -1.94
N GLU A 95 0.68 -10.91 -1.47
CA GLU A 95 1.88 -11.28 -2.23
C GLU A 95 1.57 -12.14 -3.46
N GLN A 96 0.72 -13.13 -3.33
CA GLN A 96 0.47 -14.09 -4.41
C GLN A 96 -0.63 -13.66 -5.37
N THR A 97 -1.65 -12.96 -4.89
CA THR A 97 -2.78 -12.60 -5.72
C THR A 97 -2.72 -11.14 -6.16
N TYR A 98 -2.70 -10.22 -5.21
CA TYR A 98 -2.75 -8.80 -5.52
C TYR A 98 -1.53 -8.34 -6.32
N HIS A 99 -0.33 -8.64 -5.85
CA HIS A 99 0.89 -8.19 -6.53
C HIS A 99 1.19 -8.93 -7.84
N ARG A 100 0.86 -10.22 -7.92
CA ARG A 100 1.34 -11.10 -9.00
C ARG A 100 0.28 -11.52 -10.01
N ARG A 101 -0.98 -11.49 -9.66
CA ARG A 101 -2.07 -12.01 -10.51
C ARG A 101 -3.16 -11.00 -10.83
N GLN A 102 -3.39 -10.04 -9.95
CA GLN A 102 -4.48 -9.07 -10.14
C GLN A 102 -4.05 -7.95 -11.07
N ARG A 103 -4.56 -7.97 -12.28
CA ARG A 103 -4.32 -6.93 -13.28
C ARG A 103 -5.13 -5.69 -12.96
N GLN A 104 -4.50 -4.52 -13.11
CA GLN A 104 -5.07 -3.24 -12.77
C GLN A 104 -5.29 -2.41 -14.04
N ALA A 105 -6.53 -1.96 -14.29
CA ALA A 105 -6.82 -1.11 -15.45
C ALA A 105 -6.02 0.20 -15.40
N ALA A 106 -5.88 0.81 -14.22
CA ALA A 106 -5.10 2.02 -14.02
C ALA A 106 -3.59 1.84 -14.29
N LEU A 107 -3.09 0.62 -14.29
CA LEU A 107 -1.70 0.28 -14.60
C LEU A 107 -1.54 -0.31 -16.01
N GLY A 108 -2.43 -0.01 -16.93
CA GLY A 108 -2.37 -0.54 -18.30
C GLY A 108 -2.63 -2.04 -18.38
N ARG A 109 -3.43 -2.60 -17.46
CA ARG A 109 -3.74 -4.03 -17.32
C ARG A 109 -2.56 -4.90 -16.89
N TRP A 110 -1.53 -4.29 -16.34
CA TRP A 110 -0.42 -5.00 -15.69
C TRP A 110 -0.75 -5.33 -14.25
N THR A 111 -0.12 -6.36 -13.71
CA THR A 111 -0.10 -6.56 -12.26
C THR A 111 0.82 -5.53 -11.60
N PRO A 112 0.67 -5.23 -10.29
CA PRO A 112 1.58 -4.32 -9.61
C PRO A 112 3.06 -4.66 -9.78
N ILE A 113 3.43 -5.94 -9.69
CA ILE A 113 4.83 -6.38 -9.88
C ILE A 113 5.31 -6.19 -11.32
N GLU A 114 4.50 -6.55 -12.31
CA GLU A 114 4.84 -6.34 -13.73
C GLU A 114 5.04 -4.85 -14.02
N PHE A 115 4.12 -4.01 -13.54
CA PHE A 115 4.21 -2.56 -13.71
C PHE A 115 5.49 -1.98 -13.10
N GLU A 116 5.82 -2.35 -11.87
CA GLU A 116 7.03 -1.90 -11.20
C GLU A 116 8.30 -2.35 -11.94
N THR A 117 8.33 -3.58 -12.42
CA THR A 117 9.44 -4.10 -13.20
C THR A 117 9.67 -3.29 -14.46
N ILE A 118 8.60 -2.96 -15.19
CA ILE A 118 8.67 -2.12 -16.39
C ILE A 118 9.19 -0.72 -16.07
N MET A 119 8.67 -0.10 -15.00
CA MET A 119 9.00 1.26 -14.64
C MET A 119 10.41 1.41 -14.06
N THR A 120 10.95 0.36 -13.44
CA THR A 120 12.29 0.39 -12.84
C THR A 120 13.38 -0.14 -13.77
N THR A 121 13.03 -0.86 -14.83
CA THR A 121 14.01 -1.30 -15.84
C THR A 121 14.54 -0.08 -16.59
N PRO A 122 15.88 0.16 -16.62
CA PRO A 122 16.43 1.25 -17.40
C PRO A 122 16.01 1.10 -18.85
N ALA A 123 15.59 2.22 -19.48
CA ALA A 123 15.33 2.23 -20.91
C ALA A 123 16.55 1.66 -21.62
N THR A 124 16.39 0.54 -22.31
CA THR A 124 17.46 -0.01 -23.13
C THR A 124 17.80 1.07 -24.14
N LYS A 125 19.03 1.55 -24.11
CA LYS A 125 19.49 2.50 -25.10
C LYS A 125 19.22 1.85 -26.46
N ALA A 126 18.28 2.42 -27.18
CA ALA A 126 18.16 2.09 -28.58
C ALA A 126 19.53 2.35 -29.22
N ALA A 127 20.15 1.31 -29.61
CA ALA A 127 21.43 1.42 -30.31
C ALA A 127 21.25 2.21 -31.60
#